data_9afb54ec8564404c91d6c6222f8e8d43
#
_entry.id   9afb54ec8564404c91d6c6222f8e8d43
#
_cell.length_a   1.000
_cell.length_b   1.000
_cell.length_c   1.000
_cell.angle_alpha   90.00
_cell.angle_beta   90.00
_cell.angle_gamma   90.00
#
_symmetry.space_group_name_H-M   'P 1'
#
loop_
_entity.id
_entity.type
_entity.pdbx_description
1 polymer ?
#
loop_
_entity_poly.entity_id
_entity_poly.type
_entity_poly.pdbx_seq_one_letter_code
_entity_poly.pdbx_strand_id
1 'polypeptide(L)'
;MVGISYYILNIQNNQRNQELALEARKIHLTREAIGKTASRDFLNDLTKVLYQQWENYDDFIEKYGPYSNPDAYAAVIHVCEEYHIMGLDMRHGIIDADYVYERGFEVNLSMWNKVKPIVYGIREASPLGLQYSSLWDGFDYLALEMERIHHERNPHEAT
;
A
#
# COMPACT_ATOMS: atom_id res chain seq x y z
N MET A 1 25.01 -4.77 -47.33
CA MET A 1 25.00 -3.89 -46.14
C MET A 1 23.58 -3.45 -45.70
N VAL A 2 22.60 -3.32 -46.57
CA VAL A 2 21.22 -2.88 -46.26
C VAL A 2 20.48 -3.84 -45.32
N GLY A 3 20.70 -5.16 -45.40
CA GLY A 3 19.99 -6.15 -44.57
C GLY A 3 20.33 -6.10 -43.08
N ILE A 4 21.59 -5.82 -42.72
CA ILE A 4 22.02 -5.75 -41.30
C ILE A 4 21.40 -4.51 -40.61
N SER A 5 21.40 -3.38 -41.28
CA SER A 5 20.79 -2.14 -40.75
C SER A 5 19.28 -2.30 -40.55
N TYR A 6 18.58 -2.94 -41.48
CA TYR A 6 17.15 -3.26 -41.34
C TYR A 6 16.87 -4.20 -40.17
N TYR A 7 17.71 -5.23 -39.97
CA TYR A 7 17.58 -6.16 -38.85
C TYR A 7 17.78 -5.48 -37.50
N ILE A 8 18.79 -4.60 -37.36
CA ILE A 8 19.07 -3.83 -36.17
C ILE A 8 17.89 -2.89 -35.84
N LEU A 9 17.35 -2.17 -36.83
CA LEU A 9 16.19 -1.30 -36.65
C LEU A 9 14.93 -2.05 -36.19
N ASN A 10 14.69 -3.26 -36.73
CA ASN A 10 13.59 -4.10 -36.29
C ASN A 10 13.73 -4.56 -34.85
N ILE A 11 14.95 -4.96 -34.43
CA ILE A 11 15.21 -5.34 -33.03
C ILE A 11 14.95 -4.14 -32.10
N GLN A 12 15.49 -2.97 -32.42
CA GLN A 12 15.29 -1.75 -31.63
C GLN A 12 13.81 -1.36 -31.53
N ASN A 13 13.07 -1.42 -32.64
CA ASN A 13 11.65 -1.14 -32.66
C ASN A 13 10.86 -2.15 -31.81
N ASN A 14 11.20 -3.44 -31.88
CA ASN A 14 10.56 -4.47 -31.06
C ASN A 14 10.84 -4.28 -29.58
N GLN A 15 12.09 -3.96 -29.20
CA GLN A 15 12.45 -3.66 -27.80
C GLN A 15 11.67 -2.44 -27.28
N ARG A 16 11.65 -1.36 -28.06
CA ARG A 16 10.90 -0.16 -27.68
C ARG A 16 9.40 -0.43 -27.53
N ASN A 17 8.81 -1.21 -28.43
CA ASN A 17 7.39 -1.58 -28.33
C ASN A 17 7.11 -2.45 -27.09
N GLN A 18 8.03 -3.34 -26.71
CA GLN A 18 7.92 -4.13 -25.49
C GLN A 18 8.02 -3.24 -24.23
N GLU A 19 8.95 -2.30 -24.20
CA GLU A 19 9.10 -1.34 -23.10
C GLU A 19 7.84 -0.51 -22.92
N LEU A 20 7.29 0.05 -24.00
CA LEU A 20 6.05 0.82 -23.98
C LEU A 20 4.85 -0.02 -23.52
N ALA A 21 4.78 -1.28 -23.93
CA ALA A 21 3.72 -2.19 -23.50
C ALA A 21 3.83 -2.53 -22.00
N LEU A 22 5.04 -2.71 -21.49
CA LEU A 22 5.28 -2.95 -20.06
C LEU A 22 4.92 -1.73 -19.22
N GLU A 23 5.33 -0.54 -19.67
CA GLU A 23 4.99 0.72 -19.00
C GLU A 23 3.46 0.96 -18.96
N ALA A 24 2.79 0.79 -20.10
CA ALA A 24 1.33 0.90 -20.17
C ALA A 24 0.62 -0.10 -19.25
N ARG A 25 1.14 -1.33 -19.15
CA ARG A 25 0.61 -2.34 -18.22
C ARG A 25 0.81 -1.94 -16.77
N LYS A 26 1.99 -1.42 -16.41
CA LYS A 26 2.30 -0.94 -15.06
C LYS A 26 1.34 0.18 -14.64
N ILE A 27 1.12 1.16 -15.52
CA ILE A 27 0.17 2.26 -15.28
C ILE A 27 -1.25 1.72 -15.09
N HIS A 28 -1.67 0.75 -15.91
CA HIS A 28 -3.00 0.14 -15.78
C HIS A 28 -3.17 -0.55 -14.42
N LEU A 29 -2.21 -1.39 -14.03
CA LEU A 29 -2.23 -2.10 -12.73
C LEU A 29 -2.18 -1.13 -11.55
N THR A 30 -1.40 -0.05 -11.64
CA THR A 30 -1.35 1.00 -10.62
C THR A 30 -2.71 1.68 -10.46
N ARG A 31 -3.39 2.01 -11.55
CA ARG A 31 -4.74 2.60 -11.50
C ARG A 31 -5.78 1.63 -10.93
N GLU A 32 -5.66 0.35 -11.23
CA GLU A 32 -6.55 -0.69 -10.68
C GLU A 32 -6.36 -0.82 -9.16
N ALA A 33 -5.11 -0.89 -8.68
CA ALA A 33 -4.80 -0.96 -7.25
C ALA A 33 -5.34 0.28 -6.49
N ILE A 34 -5.11 1.47 -7.04
CA ILE A 34 -5.66 2.72 -6.45
C ILE A 34 -7.19 2.75 -6.53
N GLY A 35 -7.79 2.20 -7.58
CA GLY A 35 -9.24 2.08 -7.73
C GLY A 35 -9.89 1.29 -6.61
N LYS A 36 -9.23 0.26 -6.08
CA LYS A 36 -9.71 -0.51 -4.91
C LYS A 36 -9.79 0.37 -3.66
N THR A 37 -8.77 1.18 -3.38
CA THR A 37 -8.77 2.12 -2.24
C THR A 37 -9.69 3.33 -2.42
N ALA A 38 -10.22 3.54 -3.62
CA ALA A 38 -11.27 4.52 -3.91
C ALA A 38 -12.68 3.91 -3.96
N SER A 39 -12.82 2.60 -3.73
CA SER A 39 -14.12 1.93 -3.70
C SER A 39 -14.96 2.43 -2.52
N ARG A 40 -16.30 2.39 -2.68
CA ARG A 40 -17.21 2.82 -1.61
C ARG A 40 -17.02 1.99 -0.34
N ASP A 41 -16.81 0.69 -0.48
CA ASP A 41 -16.65 -0.21 0.66
C ASP A 41 -15.36 0.09 1.42
N PHE A 42 -14.24 0.26 0.71
CA PHE A 42 -12.99 0.67 1.33
C PHE A 42 -13.10 2.04 2.02
N LEU A 43 -13.70 3.03 1.38
CA LEU A 43 -13.88 4.38 1.97
C LEU A 43 -14.77 4.35 3.21
N ASN A 44 -15.79 3.49 3.25
CA ASN A 44 -16.62 3.28 4.43
C ASN A 44 -15.79 2.72 5.59
N ASP A 45 -14.97 1.70 5.33
CA ASP A 45 -14.14 1.08 6.36
C ASP A 45 -12.99 2.00 6.79
N LEU A 46 -12.36 2.70 5.85
CA LEU A 46 -11.39 3.75 6.14
C LEU A 46 -11.97 4.82 7.09
N THR A 47 -13.19 5.27 6.79
CA THR A 47 -13.90 6.25 7.62
C THR A 47 -14.17 5.71 9.03
N LYS A 48 -14.65 4.45 9.16
CA LYS A 48 -14.82 3.81 10.47
C LYS A 48 -13.51 3.80 11.26
N VAL A 49 -12.40 3.37 10.63
CA VAL A 49 -11.08 3.32 11.28
C VAL A 49 -10.63 4.71 11.72
N LEU A 50 -10.84 5.74 10.90
CA LEU A 50 -10.48 7.12 11.26
C LEU A 50 -11.22 7.63 12.50
N TYR A 51 -12.49 7.27 12.68
CA TYR A 51 -13.31 7.70 13.82
C TYR A 51 -13.14 6.85 15.07
N GLN A 52 -12.59 5.63 14.98
CA GLN A 52 -12.26 4.82 16.14
C GLN A 52 -11.18 5.51 16.99
N GLN A 53 -11.30 5.43 18.31
CA GLN A 53 -10.38 6.04 19.26
C GLN A 53 -9.87 4.98 20.24
N TRP A 54 -8.55 4.83 20.31
CA TRP A 54 -7.85 3.96 21.24
C TRP A 54 -6.56 4.61 21.74
N GLU A 55 -6.14 4.24 22.93
CA GLU A 55 -4.89 4.71 23.53
C GLU A 55 -3.71 3.78 23.22
N ASN A 56 -3.97 2.48 23.17
CA ASN A 56 -3.00 1.43 22.90
C ASN A 56 -3.70 0.19 22.34
N TYR A 57 -2.91 -0.89 22.13
CA TYR A 57 -3.41 -2.13 21.58
C TYR A 57 -4.46 -2.82 22.47
N ASP A 58 -4.26 -2.86 23.80
CA ASP A 58 -5.19 -3.51 24.71
C ASP A 58 -6.55 -2.79 24.73
N ASP A 59 -6.54 -1.47 24.78
CA ASP A 59 -7.74 -0.63 24.69
C ASP A 59 -8.46 -0.81 23.34
N PHE A 60 -7.70 -0.96 22.25
CA PHE A 60 -8.27 -1.30 20.93
C PHE A 60 -8.97 -2.67 20.97
N ILE A 61 -8.33 -3.70 21.52
CA ILE A 61 -8.93 -5.05 21.59
C ILE A 61 -10.17 -5.06 22.48
N GLU A 62 -10.16 -4.32 23.59
CA GLU A 62 -11.32 -4.22 24.48
C GLU A 62 -12.53 -3.56 23.76
N LYS A 63 -12.31 -2.46 23.01
CA LYS A 63 -13.37 -1.69 22.38
C LYS A 63 -13.78 -2.23 21.01
N TYR A 64 -12.80 -2.64 20.21
CA TYR A 64 -12.95 -2.93 18.77
C TYR A 64 -12.40 -4.31 18.37
N GLY A 65 -12.06 -5.16 19.33
CA GLY A 65 -11.55 -6.51 19.07
C GLY A 65 -12.59 -7.42 18.42
N PRO A 66 -12.17 -8.61 17.92
CA PRO A 66 -13.03 -9.50 17.15
C PRO A 66 -14.22 -10.04 17.95
N TYR A 67 -14.14 -10.04 19.27
CA TYR A 67 -15.22 -10.49 20.16
C TYR A 67 -16.07 -9.35 20.71
N SER A 68 -15.53 -8.12 20.76
CA SER A 68 -16.20 -6.94 21.29
C SER A 68 -17.00 -6.20 20.21
N ASN A 69 -16.40 -6.02 19.06
CA ASN A 69 -17.01 -5.32 17.91
C ASN A 69 -16.46 -5.89 16.59
N PRO A 70 -16.99 -7.04 16.10
CA PRO A 70 -16.49 -7.71 14.90
C PRO A 70 -16.48 -6.82 13.66
N ASP A 71 -17.48 -5.96 13.47
CA ASP A 71 -17.59 -5.08 12.30
C ASP A 71 -16.51 -3.99 12.32
N ALA A 72 -16.23 -3.42 13.48
CA ALA A 72 -15.18 -2.43 13.64
C ALA A 72 -13.79 -3.06 13.48
N TYR A 73 -13.61 -4.28 13.99
CA TYR A 73 -12.38 -5.06 13.80
C TYR A 73 -12.17 -5.41 12.32
N ALA A 74 -13.20 -5.90 11.63
CA ALA A 74 -13.13 -6.23 10.21
C ALA A 74 -12.77 -5.01 9.34
N ALA A 75 -13.22 -3.81 9.69
CA ALA A 75 -12.84 -2.59 8.99
C ALA A 75 -11.33 -2.32 9.08
N VAL A 76 -10.71 -2.51 10.27
CA VAL A 76 -9.26 -2.35 10.44
C VAL A 76 -8.51 -3.40 9.62
N ILE A 77 -8.95 -4.66 9.67
CA ILE A 77 -8.35 -5.75 8.90
C ILE A 77 -8.40 -5.45 7.41
N HIS A 78 -9.57 -5.05 6.88
CA HIS A 78 -9.75 -4.74 5.46
C HIS A 78 -8.85 -3.59 5.00
N VAL A 79 -8.78 -2.50 5.77
CA VAL A 79 -7.91 -1.36 5.46
C VAL A 79 -6.43 -1.77 5.47
N CYS A 80 -5.98 -2.52 6.48
CA CYS A 80 -4.60 -2.99 6.54
C CYS A 80 -4.26 -3.95 5.40
N GLU A 81 -5.20 -4.82 4.99
CA GLU A 81 -5.00 -5.79 3.90
C GLU A 81 -4.86 -5.10 2.55
N GLU A 82 -5.71 -4.14 2.21
CA GLU A 82 -5.63 -3.42 0.93
C GLU A 82 -4.32 -2.61 0.83
N TYR A 83 -3.89 -1.95 1.90
CA TYR A 83 -2.59 -1.27 1.92
C TYR A 83 -1.40 -2.24 1.92
N HIS A 84 -1.54 -3.41 2.53
CA HIS A 84 -0.53 -4.47 2.46
C HIS A 84 -0.34 -4.96 1.03
N ILE A 85 -1.42 -5.29 0.33
CA ILE A 85 -1.38 -5.72 -1.07
C ILE A 85 -0.75 -4.63 -1.95
N MET A 86 -1.16 -3.38 -1.79
CA MET A 86 -0.57 -2.24 -2.52
C MET A 86 0.94 -2.14 -2.27
N GLY A 87 1.38 -2.30 -1.03
CA GLY A 87 2.80 -2.28 -0.69
C GLY A 87 3.59 -3.46 -1.25
N LEU A 88 3.01 -4.66 -1.31
CA LEU A 88 3.61 -5.81 -1.97
C LEU A 88 3.75 -5.58 -3.48
N ASP A 89 2.69 -5.12 -4.13
CA ASP A 89 2.71 -4.83 -5.57
C ASP A 89 3.76 -3.75 -5.91
N MET A 90 3.91 -2.75 -5.04
CA MET A 90 4.95 -1.73 -5.16
C MET A 90 6.35 -2.31 -4.96
N ARG A 91 6.57 -3.13 -3.92
CA ARG A 91 7.84 -3.81 -3.62
C ARG A 91 8.31 -4.69 -4.79
N HIS A 92 7.37 -5.33 -5.47
CA HIS A 92 7.65 -6.16 -6.65
C HIS A 92 7.70 -5.38 -7.98
N GLY A 93 7.55 -4.05 -7.94
CA GLY A 93 7.60 -3.20 -9.14
C GLY A 93 6.41 -3.38 -10.08
N ILE A 94 5.33 -4.01 -9.61
CA ILE A 94 4.08 -4.24 -10.37
C ILE A 94 3.34 -2.91 -10.56
N ILE A 95 3.33 -2.06 -9.52
CA ILE A 95 2.73 -0.73 -9.55
C ILE A 95 3.78 0.35 -9.39
N ASP A 96 3.42 1.58 -9.77
CA ASP A 96 4.31 2.73 -9.75
C ASP A 96 4.25 3.48 -8.42
N ALA A 97 5.37 3.55 -7.70
CA ALA A 97 5.46 4.18 -6.39
C ALA A 97 5.27 5.70 -6.46
N ASP A 98 5.81 6.35 -7.49
CA ASP A 98 5.66 7.80 -7.67
C ASP A 98 4.20 8.18 -7.93
N TYR A 99 3.49 7.38 -8.71
CA TYR A 99 2.07 7.59 -8.95
C TYR A 99 1.23 7.40 -7.68
N VAL A 100 1.54 6.40 -6.85
CA VAL A 100 0.87 6.18 -5.54
C VAL A 100 1.13 7.35 -4.61
N TYR A 101 2.37 7.85 -4.57
CA TYR A 101 2.75 9.03 -3.79
C TYR A 101 1.93 10.26 -4.20
N GLU A 102 1.87 10.57 -5.50
CA GLU A 102 1.12 11.73 -6.01
C GLU A 102 -0.38 11.65 -5.74
N ARG A 103 -0.90 10.44 -5.60
CA ARG A 103 -2.34 10.22 -5.41
C ARG A 103 -2.82 10.32 -3.98
N GLY A 104 -1.95 10.03 -2.99
CA GLY A 104 -2.45 10.00 -1.62
C GLY A 104 -1.42 9.71 -0.54
N PHE A 105 -0.22 10.25 -0.66
CA PHE A 105 0.84 10.03 0.30
C PHE A 105 0.43 10.37 1.76
N GLU A 106 -0.22 11.52 1.99
CA GLU A 106 -0.62 11.95 3.34
C GLU A 106 -1.64 10.99 3.97
N VAL A 107 -2.59 10.49 3.17
CA VAL A 107 -3.61 9.54 3.64
C VAL A 107 -2.96 8.21 4.00
N ASN A 108 -2.04 7.72 3.18
CA ASN A 108 -1.33 6.47 3.40
C ASN A 108 -0.50 6.53 4.69
N LEU A 109 0.28 7.59 4.90
CA LEU A 109 1.08 7.78 6.11
C LEU A 109 0.22 8.02 7.35
N SER A 110 -0.82 8.85 7.25
CA SER A 110 -1.74 9.10 8.36
C SER A 110 -2.41 7.81 8.83
N MET A 111 -2.85 6.98 7.88
CA MET A 111 -3.46 5.70 8.21
C MET A 111 -2.46 4.74 8.83
N TRP A 112 -1.25 4.62 8.26
CA TRP A 112 -0.19 3.81 8.84
C TRP A 112 0.12 4.22 10.28
N ASN A 113 0.35 5.50 10.53
CA ASN A 113 0.64 6.02 11.87
C ASN A 113 -0.48 5.70 12.87
N LYS A 114 -1.72 5.71 12.41
CA LYS A 114 -2.88 5.37 13.23
C LYS A 114 -2.92 3.88 13.57
N VAL A 115 -2.76 2.99 12.60
CA VAL A 115 -2.94 1.54 12.81
C VAL A 115 -1.67 0.81 13.22
N LYS A 116 -0.50 1.41 13.07
CA LYS A 116 0.80 0.81 13.40
C LYS A 116 0.87 0.16 14.78
N PRO A 117 0.40 0.80 15.88
CA PRO A 117 0.39 0.14 17.19
C PRO A 117 -0.47 -1.12 17.23
N ILE A 118 -1.58 -1.14 16.46
CA ILE A 118 -2.47 -2.30 16.38
C ILE A 118 -1.82 -3.42 15.58
N VAL A 119 -1.20 -3.09 14.44
CA VAL A 119 -0.46 -4.07 13.61
C VAL A 119 0.62 -4.76 14.44
N TYR A 120 1.43 -4.00 15.18
CA TYR A 120 2.49 -4.57 16.01
C TYR A 120 1.94 -5.35 17.19
N GLY A 121 0.87 -4.88 17.84
CA GLY A 121 0.21 -5.62 18.89
C GLY A 121 -0.35 -6.97 18.41
N ILE A 122 -0.95 -7.03 17.21
CA ILE A 122 -1.44 -8.30 16.64
C ILE A 122 -0.27 -9.23 16.28
N ARG A 123 0.87 -8.71 15.83
CA ARG A 123 2.06 -9.55 15.55
C ARG A 123 2.62 -10.19 16.81
N GLU A 124 2.60 -9.49 17.93
CA GLU A 124 3.12 -9.96 19.21
C GLU A 124 2.11 -10.86 19.94
N ALA A 125 0.85 -10.48 19.97
CA ALA A 125 -0.22 -11.13 20.72
C ALA A 125 -1.54 -11.13 19.95
N SER A 126 -1.64 -11.99 18.91
CA SER A 126 -2.86 -12.10 18.13
C SER A 126 -4.06 -12.49 19.01
N PRO A 127 -5.18 -11.75 18.93
CA PRO A 127 -6.39 -12.06 19.68
C PRO A 127 -7.04 -13.39 19.25
N LEU A 128 -6.63 -13.93 18.10
CA LEU A 128 -7.07 -15.21 17.57
C LEU A 128 -6.09 -16.36 17.88
N GLY A 129 -5.03 -16.12 18.67
CA GLY A 129 -4.03 -17.11 19.04
C GLY A 129 -3.12 -17.57 17.89
N LEU A 130 -3.07 -16.82 16.79
CA LEU A 130 -2.24 -17.11 15.63
C LEU A 130 -0.93 -16.31 15.73
N GLN A 131 0.16 -16.85 15.16
CA GLN A 131 1.43 -16.15 15.13
C GLN A 131 1.65 -15.50 13.75
N TYR A 132 1.77 -14.17 13.72
CA TYR A 132 1.87 -13.37 12.49
C TYR A 132 3.05 -12.40 12.54
N SER A 133 4.28 -12.89 12.61
CA SER A 133 5.48 -12.01 12.70
C SER A 133 5.63 -11.02 11.55
N SER A 134 5.10 -11.34 10.37
CA SER A 134 5.18 -10.51 9.16
C SER A 134 3.81 -10.04 8.66
N LEU A 135 2.78 -10.10 9.51
CA LEU A 135 1.45 -9.64 9.12
C LEU A 135 1.51 -8.18 8.62
N TRP A 136 0.99 -7.95 7.43
CA TRP A 136 0.92 -6.64 6.77
C TRP A 136 2.28 -5.92 6.59
N ASP A 137 3.37 -6.67 6.41
CA ASP A 137 4.69 -6.10 6.14
C ASP A 137 4.76 -5.29 4.83
N GLY A 138 3.85 -5.53 3.89
CA GLY A 138 3.66 -4.70 2.72
C GLY A 138 3.19 -3.28 3.09
N PHE A 139 2.37 -3.12 4.13
CA PHE A 139 1.97 -1.79 4.59
C PHE A 139 3.14 -1.04 5.26
N ASP A 140 4.00 -1.75 6.04
CA ASP A 140 5.27 -1.16 6.50
C ASP A 140 6.09 -0.64 5.33
N TYR A 141 6.24 -1.46 4.28
CA TYR A 141 6.99 -1.10 3.09
C TYR A 141 6.37 0.10 2.37
N LEU A 142 5.05 0.11 2.18
CA LEU A 142 4.34 1.23 1.56
C LEU A 142 4.64 2.54 2.32
N ALA A 143 4.53 2.53 3.63
CA ALA A 143 4.75 3.72 4.45
C ALA A 143 6.20 4.23 4.33
N LEU A 144 7.18 3.33 4.44
CA LEU A 144 8.60 3.68 4.29
C LEU A 144 8.93 4.24 2.90
N GLU A 145 8.33 3.68 1.86
CA GLU A 145 8.55 4.14 0.49
C GLU A 145 7.90 5.53 0.25
N MET A 146 6.73 5.76 0.83
CA MET A 146 6.10 7.09 0.80
C MET A 146 6.95 8.15 1.51
N GLU A 147 7.49 7.84 2.69
CA GLU A 147 8.42 8.72 3.41
C GLU A 147 9.69 8.98 2.59
N ARG A 148 10.28 7.95 2.00
CA ARG A 148 11.49 8.08 1.16
C ARG A 148 11.25 9.04 -0.01
N ILE A 149 10.18 8.84 -0.78
CA ILE A 149 9.84 9.68 -1.93
C ILE A 149 9.57 11.12 -1.46
N HIS A 150 8.88 11.29 -0.32
CA HIS A 150 8.60 12.60 0.23
C HIS A 150 9.89 13.36 0.57
N HIS A 151 10.84 12.74 1.27
CA HIS A 151 12.13 13.34 1.61
C HIS A 151 12.98 13.67 0.37
N GLU A 152 12.95 12.82 -0.65
CA GLU A 152 13.67 13.08 -1.90
C GLU A 152 13.10 14.28 -2.67
N ARG A 153 11.76 14.44 -2.66
CA ARG A 153 11.08 15.54 -3.34
C ARG A 153 11.10 16.85 -2.54
N ASN A 154 11.21 16.77 -1.22
CA ASN A 154 11.15 17.92 -0.29
C ASN A 154 12.34 17.96 0.67
N PRO A 155 13.59 18.10 0.19
CA PRO A 155 14.79 18.02 1.02
C PRO A 155 14.89 19.16 2.05
N HIS A 156 14.08 20.21 1.92
CA HIS A 156 14.07 21.36 2.83
C HIS A 156 13.13 21.19 4.04
N GLU A 157 12.29 20.16 4.06
CA GLU A 157 11.38 19.87 5.18
C GLU A 157 12.00 18.93 6.23
N ALA A 158 13.22 18.46 6.00
CA ALA A 158 13.94 17.49 6.83
C ALA A 158 14.81 18.16 7.93
N THR A 159 14.54 19.43 8.33
CA THR A 159 15.28 20.15 9.38
C THR A 159 14.43 20.42 10.60
#